data_2d12afafc35825b9e1370a82d7784349
#
_entry.id   2d12afafc35825b9e1370a82d7784349
#
_cell.length_a   1.000
_cell.length_b   1.000
_cell.length_c   1.000
_cell.angle_alpha   90.00
_cell.angle_beta   90.00
_cell.angle_gamma   90.00
#
_symmetry.space_group_name_H-M   'P 1'
#
loop_
_entity.id
_entity.type
_entity.pdbx_description
1 polymer ?
#
loop_
_entity_poly.entity_id
_entity_poly.type
_entity_poly.pdbx_seq_one_letter_code
_entity_poly.pdbx_strand_id
1 'polypeptide(L)'
;LGCMAFAQDGTGSEYVFLEDGSIGFISSEGEVGRVAESLEDLLTFLIHVGCISDFSCKYIYKKEQLLEVYCNGYLSRVRTNYKDKNEDWDKIRGDIANKLGLSFEPDKLSRLAMAFYKSASREPIFSCKYADDEDEYICDSVLSDMVGIWELQLLGMNKEEMSI
;
A
#
# COMPACT_ATOMS: atom_id res chain seq x y z
N LEU A 1 -10.40 -22.61 -3.85
CA LEU A 1 -10.51 -21.33 -3.17
C LEU A 1 -10.57 -20.22 -4.20
N GLY A 2 -11.78 -19.61 -4.32
CA GLY A 2 -12.10 -18.73 -5.42
C GLY A 2 -11.51 -17.31 -5.29
N CYS A 3 -10.31 -17.08 -5.80
CA CYS A 3 -9.89 -15.73 -6.16
C CYS A 3 -9.88 -15.61 -7.68
N MET A 4 -10.22 -14.44 -8.18
CA MET A 4 -10.25 -14.15 -9.62
C MET A 4 -9.37 -12.93 -9.89
N ALA A 5 -8.27 -13.14 -10.61
CA ALA A 5 -7.40 -12.06 -11.06
C ALA A 5 -8.13 -11.17 -12.07
N PHE A 6 -8.06 -9.85 -11.89
CA PHE A 6 -8.72 -8.91 -12.77
C PHE A 6 -7.79 -7.80 -13.29
N ALA A 7 -6.63 -7.61 -12.65
CA ALA A 7 -5.66 -6.61 -13.06
C ALA A 7 -4.24 -7.07 -12.72
N GLN A 8 -3.29 -6.53 -13.44
CA GLN A 8 -1.86 -6.75 -13.23
C GLN A 8 -1.14 -5.40 -13.33
N ASP A 9 -0.16 -5.18 -12.49
CA ASP A 9 0.70 -4.01 -12.60
C ASP A 9 1.88 -4.24 -13.57
N GLY A 10 2.66 -3.20 -13.81
CA GLY A 10 3.80 -3.26 -14.73
C GLY A 10 4.95 -4.16 -14.27
N THR A 11 4.95 -4.62 -13.02
CA THR A 11 5.97 -5.53 -12.48
C THR A 11 5.54 -7.00 -12.50
N GLY A 12 4.29 -7.27 -12.87
CA GLY A 12 3.72 -8.62 -12.89
C GLY A 12 2.96 -9.00 -11.61
N SER A 13 2.80 -8.08 -10.67
CA SER A 13 1.95 -8.28 -9.50
C SER A 13 0.48 -8.29 -9.91
N GLU A 14 -0.35 -9.09 -9.23
CA GLU A 14 -1.75 -9.27 -9.57
C GLU A 14 -2.69 -8.76 -8.49
N TYR A 15 -3.81 -8.19 -8.92
CA TYR A 15 -4.95 -7.87 -8.07
C TYR A 15 -6.06 -8.88 -8.31
N VAL A 16 -6.64 -9.40 -7.24
CA VAL A 16 -7.64 -10.46 -7.28
C VAL A 16 -8.88 -10.09 -6.47
N PHE A 17 -10.07 -10.48 -6.95
CA PHE A 17 -11.27 -10.47 -6.13
C PHE A 17 -11.28 -11.68 -5.21
N LEU A 18 -11.50 -11.44 -3.91
CA LEU A 18 -11.71 -12.48 -2.92
C LEU A 18 -13.20 -12.81 -2.79
N GLU A 19 -13.52 -13.93 -2.15
CA GLU A 19 -14.91 -14.42 -2.02
C GLU A 19 -15.86 -13.43 -1.33
N ASP A 20 -15.33 -12.65 -0.38
CA ASP A 20 -16.11 -11.64 0.35
C ASP A 20 -16.24 -10.29 -0.38
N GLY A 21 -15.74 -10.20 -1.61
CA GLY A 21 -15.74 -8.99 -2.42
C GLY A 21 -14.59 -8.03 -2.13
N SER A 22 -13.74 -8.33 -1.15
CA SER A 22 -12.50 -7.57 -0.90
C SER A 22 -11.46 -7.86 -1.97
N ILE A 23 -10.39 -7.07 -1.97
CA ILE A 23 -9.33 -7.15 -2.96
C ILE A 23 -8.07 -7.71 -2.32
N GLY A 24 -7.52 -8.74 -2.94
CA GLY A 24 -6.21 -9.29 -2.63
C GLY A 24 -5.14 -8.79 -3.60
N PHE A 25 -3.91 -8.81 -3.15
CA PHE A 25 -2.72 -8.47 -3.91
C PHE A 25 -1.71 -9.60 -3.81
N ILE A 26 -1.20 -10.03 -4.94
CA ILE A 26 -0.16 -11.06 -5.05
C ILE A 26 1.01 -10.42 -5.78
N SER A 27 2.03 -10.07 -5.01
CA SER A 27 3.23 -9.41 -5.52
C SER A 27 4.06 -10.35 -6.39
N SER A 28 4.72 -9.80 -7.40
CA SER A 28 5.74 -10.52 -8.19
C SER A 28 6.93 -10.97 -7.36
N GLU A 29 7.13 -10.39 -6.18
CA GLU A 29 8.20 -10.72 -5.24
C GLU A 29 7.77 -11.76 -4.17
N GLY A 30 6.52 -12.19 -4.20
CA GLY A 30 6.00 -13.25 -3.32
C GLY A 30 5.28 -12.77 -2.06
N GLU A 31 5.03 -11.47 -1.89
CA GLU A 31 4.19 -10.97 -0.80
C GLU A 31 2.71 -11.04 -1.19
N VAL A 32 1.88 -11.40 -0.25
CA VAL A 32 0.43 -11.58 -0.46
C VAL A 32 -0.35 -10.97 0.69
N GLY A 33 -1.47 -10.34 0.38
CA GLY A 33 -2.37 -9.81 1.41
C GLY A 33 -3.63 -9.18 0.83
N ARG A 34 -4.62 -9.02 1.68
CA ARG A 34 -5.78 -8.17 1.37
C ARG A 34 -5.33 -6.73 1.42
N VAL A 35 -5.74 -5.92 0.45
CA VAL A 35 -5.28 -4.53 0.32
C VAL A 35 -6.41 -3.52 0.35
N ALA A 36 -7.65 -3.95 0.13
CA ALA A 36 -8.82 -3.08 0.17
C ALA A 36 -10.10 -3.89 0.39
N GLU A 37 -11.14 -3.26 0.91
CA GLU A 37 -12.44 -3.88 1.12
C GLU A 37 -13.31 -3.86 -0.15
N SER A 38 -12.99 -2.98 -1.10
CA SER A 38 -13.70 -2.86 -2.37
C SER A 38 -12.76 -2.38 -3.47
N LEU A 39 -13.19 -2.51 -4.73
CA LEU A 39 -12.48 -1.96 -5.87
C LEU A 39 -12.37 -0.43 -5.79
N GLU A 40 -13.41 0.24 -5.33
CA GLU A 40 -13.41 1.69 -5.14
C GLU A 40 -12.34 2.11 -4.12
N ASP A 41 -12.25 1.41 -2.99
CA ASP A 41 -11.23 1.67 -1.96
C ASP A 41 -9.81 1.44 -2.51
N LEU A 42 -9.61 0.37 -3.27
CA LEU A 42 -8.32 0.11 -3.93
C LEU A 42 -7.92 1.24 -4.86
N LEU A 43 -8.81 1.63 -5.76
CA LEU A 43 -8.52 2.68 -6.75
C LEU A 43 -8.30 4.03 -6.08
N THR A 44 -9.09 4.36 -5.06
CA THR A 44 -8.90 5.59 -4.27
C THR A 44 -7.52 5.59 -3.60
N PHE A 45 -7.11 4.48 -3.00
CA PHE A 45 -5.78 4.37 -2.41
C PHE A 45 -4.67 4.52 -3.45
N LEU A 46 -4.76 3.82 -4.58
CA LEU A 46 -3.75 3.87 -5.65
C LEU A 46 -3.62 5.24 -6.32
N ILE A 47 -4.69 6.04 -6.35
CA ILE A 47 -4.61 7.43 -6.82
C ILE A 47 -3.72 8.27 -5.91
N HIS A 48 -3.75 8.00 -4.60
CA HIS A 48 -2.96 8.73 -3.60
C HIS A 48 -1.54 8.20 -3.44
N VAL A 49 -1.29 6.93 -3.76
CA VAL A 49 0.01 6.29 -3.60
C VAL A 49 0.47 5.64 -4.90
N GLY A 50 1.75 5.67 -5.17
CA GLY A 50 2.29 5.08 -6.41
C GLY A 50 2.45 3.56 -6.32
N CYS A 51 2.69 3.05 -5.13
CA CYS A 51 2.94 1.64 -4.89
C CYS A 51 2.46 1.25 -3.49
N ILE A 52 1.77 0.11 -3.38
CA ILE A 52 1.28 -0.40 -2.09
C ILE A 52 2.44 -0.67 -1.12
N SER A 53 3.57 -1.15 -1.63
CA SER A 53 4.75 -1.47 -0.80
C SER A 53 5.30 -0.26 -0.05
N ASP A 54 5.08 0.96 -0.53
CA ASP A 54 5.49 2.19 0.17
C ASP A 54 4.78 2.36 1.53
N PHE A 55 3.67 1.66 1.73
CA PHE A 55 2.86 1.70 2.96
C PHE A 55 2.80 0.36 3.70
N SER A 56 3.66 -0.58 3.35
CA SER A 56 3.68 -1.94 3.90
C SER A 56 4.37 -2.06 5.27
N CYS A 57 5.15 -1.07 5.69
CA CYS A 57 5.89 -1.12 6.95
C CYS A 57 4.96 -1.00 8.15
N LYS A 58 4.85 -2.04 8.97
CA LYS A 58 3.98 -2.05 10.16
C LYS A 58 4.35 -0.98 11.19
N TYR A 59 5.60 -0.58 11.24
CA TYR A 59 6.08 0.40 12.23
C TYR A 59 5.35 1.74 12.12
N ILE A 60 5.03 2.20 10.93
CA ILE A 60 4.36 3.49 10.72
C ILE A 60 2.94 3.53 11.32
N TYR A 61 2.33 2.36 11.53
CA TYR A 61 0.97 2.23 12.08
C TYR A 61 0.92 2.08 13.61
N LYS A 62 2.07 2.03 14.28
CA LYS A 62 2.13 1.84 15.74
C LYS A 62 1.53 3.00 16.54
N LYS A 63 1.62 4.21 16.01
CA LYS A 63 1.08 5.43 16.62
C LYS A 63 0.54 6.35 15.53
N GLU A 64 -0.55 7.01 15.83
CA GLU A 64 -1.18 7.97 14.91
C GLU A 64 -0.20 9.05 14.45
N GLN A 65 0.62 9.57 15.36
CA GLN A 65 1.62 10.59 15.04
C GLN A 65 2.70 10.08 14.05
N LEU A 66 3.12 8.83 14.17
CA LEU A 66 4.07 8.25 13.21
C LEU A 66 3.46 8.17 11.82
N LEU A 67 2.22 7.73 11.72
CA LEU A 67 1.51 7.64 10.44
C LEU A 67 1.32 9.02 9.80
N GLU A 68 0.94 10.02 10.58
CA GLU A 68 0.82 11.40 10.08
C GLU A 68 2.15 11.95 9.57
N VAL A 69 3.23 11.78 10.31
CA VAL A 69 4.57 12.21 9.89
C VAL A 69 4.99 11.50 8.61
N TYR A 70 4.78 10.19 8.54
CA TYR A 70 5.10 9.40 7.36
C TYR A 70 4.32 9.86 6.13
N CYS A 71 3.02 10.05 6.26
CA CYS A 71 2.16 10.52 5.16
C CYS A 71 2.56 11.91 4.66
N ASN A 72 2.85 12.83 5.58
CA ASN A 72 3.31 14.18 5.22
C ASN A 72 4.67 14.14 4.50
N GLY A 73 5.59 13.30 4.97
CA GLY A 73 6.88 13.10 4.31
C GLY A 73 6.72 12.49 2.90
N TYR A 74 5.84 11.52 2.77
CA TYR A 74 5.51 10.90 1.48
C TYR A 74 4.96 11.92 0.48
N LEU A 75 3.94 12.70 0.89
CA LEU A 75 3.34 13.73 0.03
C LEU A 75 4.36 14.80 -0.38
N SER A 76 5.18 15.25 0.55
CA SER A 76 6.26 16.19 0.25
C SER A 76 7.23 15.63 -0.80
N ARG A 77 7.60 14.36 -0.66
CA ARG A 77 8.51 13.67 -1.59
C ARG A 77 7.93 13.55 -2.99
N VAL A 78 6.70 13.05 -3.12
CA VAL A 78 6.07 12.86 -4.44
C VAL A 78 5.83 14.19 -5.14
N ARG A 79 5.38 15.21 -4.41
CA ARG A 79 5.17 16.56 -4.95
C ARG A 79 6.46 17.17 -5.46
N THR A 80 7.55 17.05 -4.70
CA THR A 80 8.87 17.53 -5.11
C THR A 80 9.38 16.81 -6.36
N ASN A 81 9.26 15.48 -6.39
CA ASN A 81 9.71 14.69 -7.53
C ASN A 81 8.98 15.06 -8.83
N TYR A 82 7.68 15.34 -8.75
CA TYR A 82 6.90 15.79 -9.92
C TYR A 82 7.27 17.21 -10.34
N LYS A 83 7.42 18.11 -9.37
CA LYS A 83 7.83 19.49 -9.61
C LYS A 83 9.20 19.58 -10.31
N ASP A 84 10.13 18.70 -9.94
CA ASP A 84 11.46 18.63 -10.57
C ASP A 84 11.37 18.23 -12.07
N LYS A 85 10.27 17.59 -12.47
CA LYS A 85 9.94 17.26 -13.85
C LYS A 85 9.01 18.27 -14.53
N ASN A 86 8.77 19.42 -13.92
CA ASN A 86 7.78 20.42 -14.34
C ASN A 86 6.34 19.87 -14.42
N GLU A 87 5.99 18.96 -13.50
CA GLU A 87 4.66 18.37 -13.39
C GLU A 87 4.02 18.72 -12.04
N ASP A 88 2.69 18.75 -12.00
CA ASP A 88 1.90 18.98 -10.79
C ASP A 88 1.22 17.67 -10.39
N TRP A 89 1.73 17.02 -9.35
CA TRP A 89 1.21 15.75 -8.86
C TRP A 89 -0.26 15.86 -8.42
N ASP A 90 -0.61 16.91 -7.68
CA ASP A 90 -1.99 17.11 -7.20
C ASP A 90 -2.96 17.27 -8.35
N LYS A 91 -2.58 18.03 -9.37
CA LYS A 91 -3.41 18.22 -10.56
C LYS A 91 -3.59 16.92 -11.34
N ILE A 92 -2.51 16.20 -11.60
CA ILE A 92 -2.55 14.95 -12.37
C ILE A 92 -3.42 13.91 -11.64
N ARG A 93 -3.20 13.71 -10.36
CA ARG A 93 -3.96 12.73 -9.55
C ARG A 93 -5.40 13.15 -9.35
N GLY A 94 -5.66 14.42 -9.10
CA GLY A 94 -7.01 14.97 -8.99
C GLY A 94 -7.80 14.84 -10.29
N ASP A 95 -7.18 15.07 -11.45
CA ASP A 95 -7.83 14.89 -12.75
C ASP A 95 -8.20 13.42 -13.00
N ILE A 96 -7.34 12.48 -12.64
CA ILE A 96 -7.62 11.04 -12.75
C ILE A 96 -8.79 10.67 -11.83
N ALA A 97 -8.76 11.08 -10.58
CA ALA A 97 -9.82 10.84 -9.62
C ALA A 97 -11.17 11.37 -10.12
N ASN A 98 -11.18 12.59 -10.63
CA ASN A 98 -12.39 13.20 -11.18
C ASN A 98 -12.97 12.42 -12.36
N LYS A 99 -12.13 11.95 -13.28
CA LYS A 99 -12.55 11.11 -14.41
C LYS A 99 -13.14 9.77 -13.98
N LEU A 100 -12.67 9.22 -12.88
CA LEU A 100 -13.14 7.96 -12.32
C LEU A 100 -14.28 8.13 -11.32
N GLY A 101 -14.70 9.35 -11.00
CA GLY A 101 -15.70 9.62 -9.98
C GLY A 101 -15.26 9.29 -8.56
N LEU A 102 -13.96 9.38 -8.28
CA LEU A 102 -13.35 9.05 -7.00
C LEU A 102 -12.92 10.31 -6.24
N SER A 103 -12.82 10.20 -4.92
CA SER A 103 -12.32 11.28 -4.07
C SER A 103 -10.80 11.41 -4.18
N PHE A 104 -10.30 12.64 -4.20
CA PHE A 104 -8.90 12.96 -4.08
C PHE A 104 -8.67 13.94 -2.93
N GLU A 105 -8.19 13.43 -1.81
CA GLU A 105 -8.02 14.19 -0.56
C GLU A 105 -6.67 13.83 0.07
N PRO A 106 -5.55 14.36 -0.47
CA PRO A 106 -4.19 14.01 0.01
C PRO A 106 -3.95 14.29 1.50
N ASP A 107 -4.59 15.31 2.05
CA ASP A 107 -4.54 15.64 3.47
C ASP A 107 -5.18 14.57 4.38
N LYS A 108 -5.94 13.65 3.81
CA LYS A 108 -6.53 12.48 4.50
C LYS A 108 -5.81 11.17 4.18
N LEU A 109 -4.57 11.23 3.67
CA LEU A 109 -3.81 10.03 3.29
C LEU A 109 -3.64 9.06 4.46
N SER A 110 -3.50 9.54 5.69
CA SER A 110 -3.39 8.68 6.87
C SER A 110 -4.63 7.79 7.09
N ARG A 111 -5.82 8.28 6.75
CA ARG A 111 -7.04 7.46 6.78
C ARG A 111 -7.03 6.35 5.75
N LEU A 112 -6.59 6.65 4.54
CA LEU A 112 -6.49 5.67 3.45
C LEU A 112 -5.45 4.61 3.77
N ALA A 113 -4.29 5.02 4.29
CA ALA A 113 -3.25 4.11 4.74
C ALA A 113 -3.73 3.21 5.88
N MET A 114 -4.45 3.76 6.86
CA MET A 114 -5.02 2.98 7.96
C MET A 114 -6.08 1.99 7.47
N ALA A 115 -6.90 2.36 6.49
CA ALA A 115 -7.87 1.45 5.87
C ALA A 115 -7.17 0.28 5.18
N PHE A 116 -6.08 0.53 4.45
CA PHE A 116 -5.23 -0.52 3.89
C PHE A 116 -4.68 -1.43 5.00
N TYR A 117 -4.08 -0.88 6.03
CA TYR A 117 -3.53 -1.65 7.15
C TYR A 117 -4.57 -2.53 7.84
N LYS A 118 -5.77 -2.00 8.07
CA LYS A 118 -6.89 -2.76 8.65
C LYS A 118 -7.34 -3.90 7.76
N SER A 119 -7.45 -3.69 6.45
CA SER A 119 -7.78 -4.74 5.48
C SER A 119 -6.73 -5.83 5.47
N ALA A 120 -5.45 -5.47 5.48
CA ALA A 120 -4.34 -6.41 5.48
C ALA A 120 -4.20 -7.20 6.80
N SER A 121 -4.68 -6.64 7.90
CA SER A 121 -4.55 -7.21 9.25
C SER A 121 -5.78 -7.98 9.71
N ARG A 122 -6.95 -7.79 9.09
CA ARG A 122 -8.19 -8.44 9.56
C ARG A 122 -8.26 -9.91 9.17
N GLU A 123 -8.92 -10.69 10.04
CA GLU A 123 -9.26 -12.08 9.77
C GLU A 123 -10.47 -12.20 8.80
N PRO A 124 -10.53 -13.25 7.99
CA PRO A 124 -9.45 -14.20 7.76
C PRO A 124 -8.33 -13.56 6.95
N ILE A 125 -7.08 -13.80 7.35
CA ILE A 125 -5.91 -13.31 6.61
C ILE A 125 -5.89 -13.93 5.21
N PHE A 126 -5.76 -13.11 4.18
CA PHE A 126 -5.52 -13.60 2.82
C PHE A 126 -4.05 -13.95 2.65
N SER A 127 -3.82 -15.19 2.30
CA SER A 127 -2.47 -15.74 2.09
C SER A 127 -2.51 -16.77 0.97
N CYS A 128 -1.39 -16.99 0.34
CA CYS A 128 -1.21 -18.03 -0.67
C CYS A 128 -0.16 -19.04 -0.22
N LYS A 129 -0.36 -20.28 -0.63
CA LYS A 129 0.63 -21.32 -0.54
C LYS A 129 1.08 -21.69 -1.94
N TYR A 130 2.34 -21.96 -2.09
CA TYR A 130 2.86 -22.58 -3.30
C TYR A 130 3.72 -23.80 -2.92
N ALA A 131 3.74 -24.77 -3.80
CA ALA A 131 4.54 -25.97 -3.64
C ALA A 131 5.52 -26.07 -4.79
N ASP A 132 6.77 -26.43 -4.50
CA ASP A 132 7.65 -27.02 -5.48
C ASP A 132 7.70 -28.54 -5.27
N ASP A 133 8.55 -29.25 -5.99
CA ASP A 133 8.53 -30.72 -6.05
C ASP A 133 8.71 -31.44 -4.70
N GLU A 134 9.18 -30.74 -3.66
CA GLU A 134 9.50 -31.36 -2.35
C GLU A 134 8.90 -30.63 -1.15
N ASP A 135 8.60 -29.34 -1.26
CA ASP A 135 8.18 -28.52 -0.11
C ASP A 135 6.96 -27.62 -0.41
N GLU A 136 6.17 -27.35 0.62
CA GLU A 136 5.06 -26.40 0.59
C GLU A 136 5.46 -25.13 1.34
N TYR A 137 5.31 -23.97 0.69
CA TYR A 137 5.67 -22.66 1.22
C TYR A 137 4.45 -21.79 1.38
N ILE A 138 4.44 -20.97 2.44
CA ILE A 138 3.47 -19.89 2.62
C ILE A 138 4.13 -18.60 2.13
N CYS A 139 3.44 -17.85 1.29
CA CYS A 139 3.90 -16.53 0.84
C CYS A 139 4.02 -15.56 2.01
N ASP A 140 4.96 -14.64 1.91
CA ASP A 140 5.13 -13.57 2.90
C ASP A 140 3.90 -12.65 2.92
N SER A 141 3.70 -11.98 4.04
CA SER A 141 2.63 -10.96 4.15
C SER A 141 2.99 -9.72 3.35
N VAL A 142 1.97 -9.07 2.77
CA VAL A 142 2.09 -7.73 2.20
C VAL A 142 2.53 -6.68 3.24
N LEU A 143 2.31 -6.96 4.54
CA LEU A 143 2.82 -6.13 5.63
C LEU A 143 4.18 -6.65 6.11
N SER A 144 5.12 -5.73 6.30
CA SER A 144 6.50 -6.03 6.69
C SER A 144 6.84 -5.49 8.08
N ASP A 145 7.58 -6.29 8.85
CA ASP A 145 8.18 -5.86 10.12
C ASP A 145 9.49 -5.06 9.91
N MET A 146 10.04 -5.11 8.69
CA MET A 146 11.27 -4.39 8.37
C MET A 146 11.03 -2.89 8.25
N VAL A 147 11.93 -2.09 8.83
CA VAL A 147 11.98 -0.65 8.64
C VAL A 147 13.23 -0.33 7.81
N GLY A 148 13.01 0.10 6.60
CA GLY A 148 14.08 0.44 5.67
C GLY A 148 14.57 1.88 5.80
N ILE A 149 15.59 2.22 5.02
CA ILE A 149 16.13 3.60 4.96
C ILE A 149 15.06 4.58 4.49
N TRP A 150 14.22 4.16 3.56
CA TRP A 150 13.11 4.97 3.03
C TRP A 150 12.16 5.42 4.14
N GLU A 151 11.68 4.49 4.96
CA GLU A 151 10.77 4.78 6.06
C GLU A 151 11.42 5.69 7.09
N LEU A 152 12.68 5.45 7.44
CA LEU A 152 13.43 6.29 8.37
C LEU A 152 13.57 7.72 7.85
N GLN A 153 13.85 7.90 6.56
CA GLN A 153 13.95 9.22 5.94
C GLN A 153 12.61 9.97 6.00
N LEU A 154 11.50 9.29 5.69
CA LEU A 154 10.18 9.92 5.73
C LEU A 154 9.73 10.24 7.16
N LEU A 155 10.14 9.43 8.13
CA LEU A 155 9.87 9.68 9.54
C LEU A 155 10.82 10.72 10.16
N GLY A 156 11.90 11.09 9.48
CA GLY A 156 12.93 11.96 10.04
C GLY A 156 13.67 11.33 11.21
N MET A 157 13.81 10.01 11.22
CA MET A 157 14.40 9.21 12.31
C MET A 157 15.69 8.51 11.86
N ASN A 158 16.50 8.14 12.83
CA ASN A 158 17.63 7.22 12.63
C ASN A 158 17.33 5.86 13.31
N LYS A 159 18.16 4.84 13.04
CA LYS A 159 17.98 3.50 13.60
C LYS A 159 18.02 3.44 15.14
N GLU A 160 18.77 4.33 15.78
CA GLU A 160 18.92 4.35 17.23
C GLU A 160 17.63 4.84 17.91
N GLU A 161 16.91 5.74 17.27
CA GLU A 161 15.64 6.28 17.75
C GLU A 161 14.49 5.27 17.73
N MET A 162 14.63 4.19 16.95
CA MET A 162 13.63 3.11 16.89
C MET A 162 13.70 2.17 18.09
N SER A 163 14.78 2.15 18.82
CA SER A 163 15.06 1.18 19.90
C SER A 163 14.34 1.51 21.21
N ILE A 164 13.46 2.50 21.21
CA ILE A 164 12.76 2.97 22.40
C ILE A 164 11.32 2.45 22.42
#